data_078a81776d92551e5ffc80dd467afa68
#
_entry.id   078a81776d92551e5ffc80dd467afa68
#
_cell.length_a   1.000
_cell.length_b   1.000
_cell.length_c   1.000
_cell.angle_alpha   90.00
_cell.angle_beta   90.00
_cell.angle_gamma   90.00
#
_symmetry.space_group_name_H-M   'P 1'
#
loop_
_entity.id
_entity.type
_entity.pdbx_description
1 polymer ?
#
loop_
_entity_poly.entity_id
_entity_poly.type
_entity_poly.pdbx_seq_one_letter_code
_entity_poly.pdbx_strand_id
1 'polypeptide(L)'
;YRRQRQMCIRDSIGTITVLLAMLGSFFPNIYLYLAHGVWPDASHMFSAWGSVAMAFGAFYLVEPISYFPVFGPTGTYIGILSGNISQIRLPAASTAQDVLGVEPSSHKGEVVGILAICGSVVTNILFLTVAVVAGSTLLAFLPESVTSAMANYILPSLFGACFASMAVKKLKIALYALPMAIILRLLGVPAWITIVCCIFGTILITYFLYKKKLIK
;
A
#
# COMPACT_ATOMS: atom_id res chain seq x y z
N TYR A 1 -22.29 13.17 22.99
CA TYR A 1 -23.31 13.18 21.93
C TYR A 1 -22.73 13.59 20.55
N ARG A 2 -21.99 14.71 20.42
CA ARG A 2 -21.33 15.13 19.16
C ARG A 2 -20.30 14.12 18.65
N ARG A 3 -19.46 13.57 19.52
CA ARG A 3 -18.43 12.59 19.17
C ARG A 3 -19.01 11.28 18.64
N GLN A 4 -20.06 10.77 19.27
CA GLN A 4 -20.75 9.56 18.81
C GLN A 4 -21.42 9.77 17.44
N ARG A 5 -22.04 10.92 17.21
CA ARG A 5 -22.67 11.25 15.93
C ARG A 5 -21.65 11.34 14.79
N GLN A 6 -20.49 11.93 15.04
CA GLN A 6 -19.40 12.00 14.06
C GLN A 6 -18.81 10.63 13.73
N MET A 7 -18.69 9.75 14.74
CA MET A 7 -18.27 8.36 14.51
C MET A 7 -19.27 7.59 13.65
N CYS A 8 -20.58 7.67 13.95
CA CYS A 8 -21.59 6.99 13.16
C CYS A 8 -21.67 7.47 11.70
N ILE A 9 -21.56 8.77 11.45
CA ILE A 9 -21.57 9.32 10.08
C ILE A 9 -20.32 8.86 9.33
N ARG A 10 -19.16 8.91 9.95
CA ARG A 10 -17.90 8.46 9.35
C ARG A 10 -17.91 6.98 8.99
N ASP A 11 -18.38 6.15 9.91
CA ASP A 11 -18.44 4.70 9.71
C ASP A 11 -19.47 4.32 8.64
N SER A 12 -20.62 5.02 8.60
CA SER A 12 -21.64 4.83 7.57
C SER A 12 -21.11 5.22 6.18
N ILE A 13 -20.48 6.39 6.04
CA ILE A 13 -19.89 6.84 4.77
C ILE A 13 -18.78 5.88 4.33
N GLY A 14 -17.88 5.50 5.23
CA GLY A 14 -16.81 4.55 4.94
C GLY A 14 -17.33 3.20 4.46
N THR A 15 -18.31 2.64 5.15
CA THR A 15 -18.91 1.35 4.79
C THR A 15 -19.61 1.41 3.43
N ILE A 16 -20.42 2.46 3.18
CA ILE A 16 -21.11 2.62 1.88
C ILE A 16 -20.07 2.76 0.75
N THR A 17 -19.04 3.54 0.95
CA THR A 17 -18.00 3.77 -0.07
C THR A 17 -17.23 2.48 -0.37
N VAL A 18 -16.89 1.67 0.65
CA VAL A 18 -16.23 0.37 0.46
C VAL A 18 -17.16 -0.60 -0.29
N LEU A 19 -18.43 -0.66 0.05
CA LEU A 19 -19.41 -1.49 -0.66
C LEU A 19 -19.57 -1.08 -2.12
N LEU A 20 -19.65 0.22 -2.40
CA LEU A 20 -19.69 0.74 -3.76
C LEU A 20 -18.43 0.42 -4.55
N ALA A 21 -17.25 0.55 -3.94
CA ALA A 21 -15.98 0.17 -4.56
C ALA A 21 -15.92 -1.33 -4.85
N MET A 22 -16.39 -2.16 -3.92
CA MET A 22 -16.49 -3.60 -4.10
C MET A 22 -17.42 -3.96 -5.28
N LEU A 23 -18.60 -3.35 -5.35
CA LEU A 23 -19.51 -3.54 -6.49
C LEU A 23 -18.89 -3.03 -7.80
N GLY A 24 -18.20 -1.89 -7.76
CA GLY A 24 -17.49 -1.33 -8.91
C GLY A 24 -16.39 -2.24 -9.47
N SER A 25 -15.75 -3.05 -8.63
CA SER A 25 -14.71 -4.00 -9.06
C SER A 25 -15.25 -5.14 -9.93
N PHE A 26 -16.55 -5.42 -9.89
CA PHE A 26 -17.19 -6.40 -10.78
C PHE A 26 -17.52 -5.82 -12.18
N PHE A 27 -17.50 -4.50 -12.35
CA PHE A 27 -17.88 -3.85 -13.59
C PHE A 27 -17.08 -4.32 -14.82
N PRO A 28 -15.75 -4.49 -14.78
CA PRO A 28 -15.00 -5.04 -15.90
C PRO A 28 -15.43 -6.45 -16.28
N ASN A 29 -15.76 -7.30 -15.31
CA ASN A 29 -16.20 -8.66 -15.55
C ASN A 29 -17.59 -8.69 -16.21
N ILE A 30 -18.50 -7.84 -15.74
CA ILE A 30 -19.85 -7.66 -16.33
C ILE A 30 -19.72 -7.16 -17.77
N TYR A 31 -18.84 -6.20 -18.01
CA TYR A 31 -18.60 -5.67 -19.35
C TYR A 31 -18.08 -6.75 -20.30
N LEU A 32 -17.10 -7.55 -19.89
CA LEU A 32 -16.56 -8.66 -20.69
C LEU A 32 -17.64 -9.68 -21.03
N TYR A 33 -18.52 -9.99 -20.08
CA TYR A 33 -19.64 -10.91 -20.33
C TYR A 33 -20.64 -10.32 -21.34
N LEU A 34 -21.05 -9.07 -21.15
CA LEU A 34 -22.06 -8.43 -22.01
C LEU A 34 -21.56 -8.10 -23.41
N ALA A 35 -20.28 -7.66 -23.53
CA ALA A 35 -19.73 -7.23 -24.81
C ALA A 35 -19.11 -8.38 -25.63
N HIS A 36 -18.56 -9.37 -24.97
CA HIS A 36 -17.79 -10.44 -25.61
C HIS A 36 -18.34 -11.86 -25.33
N GLY A 37 -19.36 -12.00 -24.49
CA GLY A 37 -19.93 -13.31 -24.12
C GLY A 37 -18.95 -14.24 -23.38
N VAL A 38 -17.84 -13.70 -22.89
CA VAL A 38 -16.78 -14.48 -22.22
C VAL A 38 -17.06 -14.57 -20.75
N TRP A 39 -17.27 -15.78 -20.26
CA TRP A 39 -17.37 -16.08 -18.82
C TRP A 39 -16.26 -17.06 -18.45
N PRO A 40 -15.41 -16.73 -17.48
CA PRO A 40 -14.33 -17.62 -17.08
C PRO A 40 -14.91 -18.87 -16.41
N ASP A 41 -14.29 -20.03 -16.69
CA ASP A 41 -14.64 -21.28 -16.04
C ASP A 41 -14.37 -21.21 -14.53
N ALA A 42 -15.27 -21.77 -13.72
CA ALA A 42 -15.20 -21.71 -12.28
C ALA A 42 -13.88 -22.26 -11.72
N SER A 43 -13.35 -23.33 -12.30
CA SER A 43 -12.07 -23.91 -11.88
C SER A 43 -10.89 -22.95 -12.05
N HIS A 44 -10.84 -22.22 -13.17
CA HIS A 44 -9.84 -21.19 -13.43
C HIS A 44 -9.98 -19.98 -12.51
N MET A 45 -11.23 -19.57 -12.20
CA MET A 45 -11.49 -18.50 -11.24
C MET A 45 -10.97 -18.85 -9.84
N PHE A 46 -11.29 -20.04 -9.31
CA PHE A 46 -10.83 -20.45 -7.99
C PHE A 46 -9.31 -20.63 -7.93
N SER A 47 -8.69 -21.17 -8.99
CA SER A 47 -7.24 -21.30 -9.08
C SER A 47 -6.54 -19.92 -9.10
N ALA A 48 -7.04 -18.99 -9.91
CA ALA A 48 -6.52 -17.63 -9.97
C ALA A 48 -6.70 -16.91 -8.62
N TRP A 49 -7.90 -16.99 -8.02
CA TRP A 49 -8.17 -16.42 -6.71
C TRP A 49 -7.25 -17.01 -5.63
N GLY A 50 -7.06 -18.32 -5.60
CA GLY A 50 -6.16 -19.00 -4.66
C GLY A 50 -4.71 -18.51 -4.82
N SER A 51 -4.24 -18.35 -6.04
CA SER A 51 -2.90 -17.84 -6.34
C SER A 51 -2.71 -16.40 -5.84
N VAL A 52 -3.69 -15.54 -6.08
CA VAL A 52 -3.69 -14.15 -5.60
C VAL A 52 -3.80 -14.11 -4.07
N ALA A 53 -4.67 -14.91 -3.47
CA ALA A 53 -4.84 -14.98 -2.02
C ALA A 53 -3.55 -15.45 -1.32
N MET A 54 -2.85 -16.43 -1.88
CA MET A 54 -1.56 -16.87 -1.35
C MET A 54 -0.46 -15.83 -1.51
N ALA A 55 -0.45 -15.09 -2.61
CA ALA A 55 0.56 -14.07 -2.85
C ALA A 55 0.35 -12.80 -1.99
N PHE A 56 -0.90 -12.38 -1.82
CA PHE A 56 -1.25 -11.09 -1.23
C PHE A 56 -2.05 -11.19 0.08
N GLY A 57 -2.47 -12.36 0.50
CA GLY A 57 -3.32 -12.55 1.69
C GLY A 57 -2.71 -11.99 2.97
N ALA A 58 -1.38 -12.07 3.11
CA ALA A 58 -0.68 -11.49 4.25
C ALA A 58 -0.83 -9.95 4.33
N PHE A 59 -0.90 -9.26 3.19
CA PHE A 59 -1.07 -7.81 3.14
C PHE A 59 -2.42 -7.36 3.69
N TYR A 60 -3.49 -8.13 3.48
CA TYR A 60 -4.82 -7.80 4.00
C TYR A 60 -4.86 -7.71 5.54
N LEU A 61 -4.00 -8.44 6.24
CA LEU A 61 -3.89 -8.38 7.70
C LEU A 61 -2.88 -7.33 8.15
N VAL A 62 -1.74 -7.27 7.45
CA VAL A 62 -0.59 -6.48 7.91
C VAL A 62 -0.73 -5.01 7.55
N GLU A 63 -1.26 -4.69 6.38
CA GLU A 63 -1.37 -3.30 5.94
C GLU A 63 -2.27 -2.45 6.84
N PRO A 64 -3.50 -2.86 7.19
CA PRO A 64 -4.33 -2.07 8.10
C PRO A 64 -3.67 -1.84 9.46
N ILE A 65 -3.03 -2.87 10.01
CA ILE A 65 -2.35 -2.78 11.31
C ILE A 65 -1.15 -1.83 11.24
N SER A 66 -0.37 -1.90 10.16
CA SER A 66 0.84 -1.10 9.98
C SER A 66 0.55 0.37 9.70
N TYR A 67 -0.52 0.68 8.99
CA TYR A 67 -0.81 2.05 8.55
C TYR A 67 -1.74 2.80 9.49
N PHE A 68 -2.53 2.08 10.28
CA PHE A 68 -3.47 2.68 11.22
C PHE A 68 -2.83 3.72 12.17
N PRO A 69 -1.62 3.51 12.74
CA PRO A 69 -0.98 4.51 13.60
C PRO A 69 -0.63 5.83 12.90
N VAL A 70 -0.40 5.79 11.57
CA VAL A 70 -0.03 6.96 10.77
C VAL A 70 -1.25 7.69 10.24
N PHE A 71 -2.25 6.94 9.79
CA PHE A 71 -3.41 7.47 9.08
C PHE A 71 -4.62 7.71 9.97
N GLY A 72 -4.69 7.02 11.11
CA GLY A 72 -5.92 6.92 11.87
C GLY A 72 -7.03 6.15 11.13
N PRO A 73 -8.21 6.00 11.74
CA PRO A 73 -9.29 5.21 11.14
C PRO A 73 -9.79 5.78 9.79
N THR A 74 -9.97 7.08 9.69
CA THR A 74 -10.48 7.73 8.46
C THR A 74 -9.46 7.69 7.33
N GLY A 75 -8.19 8.00 7.62
CA GLY A 75 -7.12 7.97 6.64
C GLY A 75 -6.84 6.56 6.11
N THR A 76 -7.03 5.53 6.93
CA THR A 76 -6.90 4.13 6.52
C THR A 76 -7.97 3.76 5.48
N TYR A 77 -9.23 4.14 5.68
CA TYR A 77 -10.29 3.94 4.67
C TYR A 77 -9.93 4.59 3.33
N ILE A 78 -9.57 5.88 3.36
CA ILE A 78 -9.22 6.64 2.16
C ILE A 78 -7.98 6.03 1.49
N GLY A 79 -6.98 5.64 2.28
CA GLY A 79 -5.76 5.01 1.79
C GLY A 79 -6.04 3.71 1.05
N ILE A 80 -6.81 2.81 1.65
CA ILE A 80 -7.17 1.51 1.05
C ILE A 80 -7.97 1.70 -0.25
N LEU A 81 -8.98 2.57 -0.26
CA LEU A 81 -9.79 2.83 -1.44
C LEU A 81 -9.02 3.50 -2.57
N SER A 82 -8.09 4.38 -2.25
CA SER A 82 -7.31 5.13 -3.25
C SER A 82 -6.13 4.35 -3.83
N GLY A 83 -5.76 3.22 -3.23
CA GLY A 83 -4.61 2.41 -3.65
C GLY A 83 -3.25 3.09 -3.45
N ASN A 84 -2.17 2.39 -3.83
CA ASN A 84 -0.78 2.86 -3.72
C ASN A 84 -0.39 3.35 -2.32
N ILE A 85 -0.84 2.63 -1.27
CA ILE A 85 -0.67 3.06 0.12
C ILE A 85 0.80 3.18 0.48
N SER A 86 1.55 2.11 0.32
CA SER A 86 2.96 2.02 0.74
C SER A 86 3.88 2.97 -0.02
N GLN A 87 3.58 3.17 -1.30
CA GLN A 87 4.48 3.87 -2.23
C GLN A 87 4.23 5.37 -2.27
N ILE A 88 2.98 5.81 -2.12
CA ILE A 88 2.61 7.22 -2.29
C ILE A 88 1.93 7.76 -1.03
N ARG A 89 0.90 7.10 -0.51
CA ARG A 89 0.08 7.63 0.58
C ARG A 89 0.84 7.72 1.89
N LEU A 90 1.55 6.66 2.25
CA LEU A 90 2.32 6.62 3.48
C LEU A 90 3.48 7.63 3.50
N PRO A 91 4.34 7.71 2.47
CA PRO A 91 5.34 8.75 2.39
C PRO A 91 4.76 10.17 2.42
N ALA A 92 3.66 10.43 1.69
CA ALA A 92 3.02 11.74 1.67
C ALA A 92 2.51 12.15 3.07
N ALA A 93 1.79 11.26 3.76
CA ALA A 93 1.28 11.54 5.08
C ALA A 93 2.40 11.70 6.11
N SER A 94 3.39 10.79 6.12
CA SER A 94 4.50 10.87 7.07
C SER A 94 5.36 12.12 6.86
N THR A 95 5.61 12.52 5.61
CA THR A 95 6.36 13.73 5.31
C THR A 95 5.59 14.98 5.74
N ALA A 96 4.28 15.05 5.48
CA ALA A 96 3.47 16.17 5.91
C ALA A 96 3.42 16.30 7.45
N GLN A 97 3.31 15.17 8.15
CA GLN A 97 3.35 15.14 9.62
C GLN A 97 4.73 15.57 10.17
N ASP A 98 5.81 15.10 9.55
CA ASP A 98 7.19 15.47 9.93
C ASP A 98 7.44 16.97 9.71
N VAL A 99 7.04 17.53 8.56
CA VAL A 99 7.23 18.97 8.23
C VAL A 99 6.47 19.87 9.20
N LEU A 100 5.26 19.47 9.60
CA LEU A 100 4.44 20.24 10.54
C LEU A 100 4.77 19.94 12.01
N GLY A 101 5.70 19.02 12.29
CA GLY A 101 6.11 18.64 13.63
C GLY A 101 4.98 18.06 14.49
N VAL A 102 4.03 17.35 13.85
CA VAL A 102 2.89 16.73 14.54
C VAL A 102 3.09 15.23 14.70
N GLU A 103 2.74 14.72 15.88
CA GLU A 103 2.80 13.28 16.12
C GLU A 103 1.72 12.54 15.31
N PRO A 104 2.07 11.45 14.59
CA PRO A 104 1.13 10.69 13.76
C PRO A 104 -0.12 10.22 14.51
N SER A 105 0.04 9.72 15.74
CA SER A 105 -1.07 9.22 16.58
C SER A 105 -1.93 10.32 17.21
N SER A 106 -1.58 11.59 17.03
CA SER A 106 -2.36 12.71 17.56
C SER A 106 -3.54 13.05 16.64
N HIS A 107 -4.58 13.66 17.21
CA HIS A 107 -5.72 14.12 16.39
C HIS A 107 -5.31 15.13 15.30
N LYS A 108 -4.32 15.99 15.58
CA LYS A 108 -3.74 16.88 14.57
C LYS A 108 -3.00 16.10 13.49
N GLY A 109 -2.21 15.09 13.88
CA GLY A 109 -1.50 14.22 12.95
C GLY A 109 -2.46 13.43 12.04
N GLU A 110 -3.58 12.95 12.57
CA GLU A 110 -4.62 12.29 11.77
C GLU A 110 -5.19 13.23 10.69
N VAL A 111 -5.56 14.46 11.06
CA VAL A 111 -6.09 15.45 10.11
C VAL A 111 -5.06 15.80 9.03
N VAL A 112 -3.81 16.05 9.42
CA VAL A 112 -2.72 16.32 8.48
C VAL A 112 -2.50 15.14 7.55
N GLY A 113 -2.49 13.92 8.07
CA GLY A 113 -2.38 12.70 7.28
C GLY A 113 -3.50 12.56 6.25
N ILE A 114 -4.75 12.79 6.65
CA ILE A 114 -5.91 12.74 5.74
C ILE A 114 -5.77 13.78 4.61
N LEU A 115 -5.41 15.02 4.94
CA LEU A 115 -5.22 16.08 3.94
C LEU A 115 -4.09 15.73 2.96
N ALA A 116 -2.98 15.17 3.45
CA ALA A 116 -1.88 14.74 2.62
C ALA A 116 -2.28 13.58 1.69
N ILE A 117 -3.05 12.60 2.19
CA ILE A 117 -3.59 11.52 1.38
C ILE A 117 -4.50 12.08 0.28
N CYS A 118 -5.45 12.96 0.62
CA CYS A 118 -6.35 13.57 -0.36
C CYS A 118 -5.57 14.34 -1.44
N GLY A 119 -4.59 15.15 -1.05
CA GLY A 119 -3.71 15.85 -1.99
C GLY A 119 -2.95 14.87 -2.90
N SER A 120 -2.41 13.79 -2.33
CA SER A 120 -1.71 12.76 -3.10
C SER A 120 -2.63 12.01 -4.07
N VAL A 121 -3.91 11.82 -3.74
CA VAL A 121 -4.91 11.21 -4.64
C VAL A 121 -5.14 12.10 -5.86
N VAL A 122 -5.40 13.39 -5.64
CA VAL A 122 -5.61 14.35 -6.74
C VAL A 122 -4.40 14.41 -7.65
N THR A 123 -3.20 14.53 -7.07
CA THR A 123 -1.94 14.54 -7.82
C THR A 123 -1.76 13.26 -8.63
N ASN A 124 -2.01 12.10 -8.02
CA ASN A 124 -1.87 10.81 -8.69
C ASN A 124 -2.84 10.67 -9.86
N ILE A 125 -4.11 11.07 -9.72
CA ILE A 125 -5.11 11.03 -10.78
C ILE A 125 -4.69 11.95 -11.94
N LEU A 126 -4.20 13.15 -11.63
CA LEU A 126 -3.74 14.10 -12.64
C LEU A 126 -2.58 13.52 -13.46
N PHE A 127 -1.54 13.02 -12.79
CA PHE A 127 -0.41 12.39 -13.48
C PHE A 127 -0.81 11.13 -14.25
N LEU A 128 -1.71 10.31 -13.69
CA LEU A 128 -2.22 9.13 -14.37
C LEU A 128 -2.99 9.50 -15.66
N THR A 129 -3.82 10.54 -15.59
CA THR A 129 -4.56 11.02 -16.76
C THR A 129 -3.60 11.51 -17.84
N VAL A 130 -2.58 12.29 -17.47
CA VAL A 130 -1.54 12.72 -18.42
C VAL A 130 -0.79 11.52 -19.00
N ALA A 131 -0.45 10.54 -18.16
CA ALA A 131 0.24 9.31 -18.60
C ALA A 131 -0.62 8.47 -19.55
N VAL A 132 -1.93 8.39 -19.35
CA VAL A 132 -2.84 7.67 -20.26
C VAL A 132 -2.95 8.39 -21.61
N VAL A 133 -3.07 9.71 -21.61
CA VAL A 133 -3.23 10.50 -22.83
C VAL A 133 -1.93 10.57 -23.66
N ALA A 134 -0.80 10.80 -22.98
CA ALA A 134 0.49 11.01 -23.64
C ALA A 134 1.39 9.76 -23.63
N GLY A 135 1.08 8.76 -22.81
CA GLY A 135 1.99 7.65 -22.52
C GLY A 135 2.26 6.76 -23.73
N SER A 136 1.25 6.46 -24.53
CA SER A 136 1.42 5.65 -25.76
C SER A 136 2.35 6.35 -26.76
N THR A 137 2.20 7.64 -26.92
CA THR A 137 3.05 8.46 -27.80
C THR A 137 4.48 8.54 -27.25
N LEU A 138 4.64 8.80 -25.95
CA LEU A 138 5.95 8.85 -25.32
C LEU A 138 6.69 7.51 -25.38
N LEU A 139 5.99 6.40 -25.16
CA LEU A 139 6.59 5.07 -25.24
C LEU A 139 7.06 4.73 -26.67
N ALA A 140 6.38 5.23 -27.69
CA ALA A 140 6.78 5.03 -29.09
C ALA A 140 8.11 5.73 -29.46
N PHE A 141 8.47 6.79 -28.74
CA PHE A 141 9.74 7.50 -28.93
C PHE A 141 10.91 6.90 -28.15
N LEU A 142 10.63 6.00 -27.19
CA LEU A 142 11.67 5.40 -26.36
C LEU A 142 12.34 4.22 -27.09
N PRO A 143 13.68 4.09 -27.01
CA PRO A 143 14.38 2.91 -27.49
C PRO A 143 13.87 1.65 -26.77
N GLU A 144 13.87 0.52 -27.47
CA GLU A 144 13.41 -0.76 -26.95
C GLU A 144 14.15 -1.19 -25.66
N SER A 145 15.44 -0.89 -25.57
CA SER A 145 16.25 -1.13 -24.35
C SER A 145 15.72 -0.39 -23.13
N VAL A 146 15.23 0.84 -23.30
CA VAL A 146 14.69 1.65 -22.20
C VAL A 146 13.32 1.12 -21.79
N THR A 147 12.46 0.80 -22.75
CA THR A 147 11.13 0.25 -22.51
C THR A 147 11.22 -1.11 -21.77
N SER A 148 12.13 -1.98 -22.20
CA SER A 148 12.41 -3.25 -21.57
C SER A 148 12.97 -3.07 -20.14
N ALA A 149 13.88 -2.13 -19.94
CA ALA A 149 14.40 -1.81 -18.61
C ALA A 149 13.30 -1.26 -17.68
N MET A 150 12.43 -0.40 -18.18
CA MET A 150 11.28 0.10 -17.42
C MET A 150 10.34 -1.03 -17.02
N ALA A 151 9.99 -1.92 -17.95
CA ALA A 151 9.11 -3.06 -17.66
C ALA A 151 9.66 -3.98 -16.57
N ASN A 152 10.98 -4.22 -16.54
CA ASN A 152 11.59 -5.19 -15.64
C ASN A 152 12.05 -4.59 -14.30
N TYR A 153 12.47 -3.33 -14.25
CA TYR A 153 13.15 -2.76 -13.09
C TYR A 153 12.40 -1.64 -12.38
N ILE A 154 11.31 -1.09 -12.95
CA ILE A 154 10.62 0.05 -12.34
C ILE A 154 10.01 -0.33 -10.97
N LEU A 155 9.37 -1.49 -10.85
CA LEU A 155 8.79 -1.95 -9.59
C LEU A 155 9.85 -2.24 -8.52
N PRO A 156 10.90 -3.04 -8.78
CA PRO A 156 11.97 -3.24 -7.81
C PRO A 156 12.65 -1.94 -7.37
N SER A 157 12.90 -1.02 -8.30
CA SER A 157 13.51 0.29 -7.99
C SER A 157 12.61 1.14 -7.09
N LEU A 158 11.31 1.15 -7.36
CA LEU A 158 10.33 1.91 -6.60
C LEU A 158 10.19 1.38 -5.17
N PHE A 159 10.08 0.07 -4.99
CA PHE A 159 10.08 -0.55 -3.67
C PHE A 159 11.39 -0.36 -2.92
N GLY A 160 12.53 -0.44 -3.64
CA GLY A 160 13.84 -0.15 -3.08
C GLY A 160 13.97 1.29 -2.57
N ALA A 161 13.49 2.27 -3.35
CA ALA A 161 13.48 3.67 -2.96
C ALA A 161 12.56 3.92 -1.74
N CYS A 162 11.36 3.33 -1.72
CA CYS A 162 10.46 3.40 -0.57
C CYS A 162 11.10 2.81 0.68
N PHE A 163 11.70 1.63 0.57
CA PHE A 163 12.43 1.01 1.68
C PHE A 163 13.57 1.92 2.16
N ALA A 164 14.39 2.45 1.25
CA ALA A 164 15.50 3.33 1.59
C ALA A 164 15.03 4.59 2.33
N SER A 165 13.95 5.23 1.88
CA SER A 165 13.38 6.42 2.51
C SER A 165 12.93 6.17 3.96
N MET A 166 12.38 4.99 4.24
CA MET A 166 12.00 4.58 5.60
C MET A 166 13.23 4.14 6.43
N ALA A 167 14.16 3.43 5.80
CA ALA A 167 15.38 2.94 6.44
C ALA A 167 16.26 4.07 6.98
N VAL A 168 16.38 5.17 6.26
CA VAL A 168 17.14 6.36 6.70
C VAL A 168 16.60 6.91 8.02
N LYS A 169 15.28 6.90 8.23
CA LYS A 169 14.64 7.38 9.47
C LYS A 169 14.90 6.44 10.66
N LYS A 170 15.06 5.14 10.42
CA LYS A 170 15.18 4.10 11.45
C LYS A 170 16.26 3.05 11.06
N LEU A 171 17.48 3.52 10.84
CA LEU A 171 18.57 2.71 10.32
C LEU A 171 18.85 1.43 11.13
N LYS A 172 18.71 1.50 12.46
CA LYS A 172 18.88 0.32 13.34
C LYS A 172 17.90 -0.79 13.02
N ILE A 173 16.66 -0.45 12.65
CA ILE A 173 15.63 -1.42 12.29
C ILE A 173 15.92 -2.03 10.91
N ALA A 174 16.31 -1.19 9.95
CA ALA A 174 16.66 -1.63 8.61
C ALA A 174 17.86 -2.62 8.62
N LEU A 175 18.81 -2.43 9.54
CA LEU A 175 20.03 -3.24 9.63
C LEU A 175 19.77 -4.72 9.94
N TYR A 176 18.68 -5.07 10.65
CA TYR A 176 18.31 -6.46 10.89
C TYR A 176 17.14 -6.93 10.04
N ALA A 177 16.26 -6.03 9.59
CA ALA A 177 15.14 -6.38 8.72
C ALA A 177 15.62 -6.84 7.33
N LEU A 178 16.58 -6.13 6.74
CA LEU A 178 17.10 -6.44 5.41
C LEU A 178 17.82 -7.81 5.36
N PRO A 179 18.79 -8.11 6.25
CA PRO A 179 19.43 -9.44 6.26
C PRO A 179 18.43 -10.58 6.47
N MET A 180 17.43 -10.38 7.35
CA MET A 180 16.39 -11.39 7.58
C MET A 180 15.61 -11.70 6.31
N ALA A 181 15.22 -10.67 5.55
CA ALA A 181 14.52 -10.85 4.27
C ALA A 181 15.40 -11.58 3.23
N ILE A 182 16.69 -11.21 3.14
CA ILE A 182 17.65 -11.83 2.22
C ILE A 182 17.85 -13.30 2.57
N ILE A 183 18.08 -13.62 3.85
CA ILE A 183 18.28 -15.00 4.32
C ILE A 183 17.07 -15.87 4.00
N LEU A 184 15.85 -15.39 4.29
CA LEU A 184 14.63 -16.15 4.00
C LEU A 184 14.46 -16.41 2.50
N ARG A 185 14.81 -15.44 1.65
CA ARG A 185 14.77 -15.61 0.19
C ARG A 185 15.82 -16.57 -0.33
N LEU A 186 17.03 -16.56 0.22
CA LEU A 186 18.11 -17.51 -0.13
C LEU A 186 17.77 -18.94 0.30
N LEU A 187 17.01 -19.12 1.38
CA LEU A 187 16.50 -20.41 1.84
C LEU A 187 15.34 -20.95 0.97
N GLY A 188 14.94 -20.22 -0.08
CA GLY A 188 13.86 -20.63 -0.99
C GLY A 188 12.45 -20.51 -0.40
N VAL A 189 12.30 -19.76 0.71
CA VAL A 189 10.99 -19.57 1.36
C VAL A 189 10.05 -18.81 0.41
N PRO A 190 8.79 -19.25 0.23
CA PRO A 190 7.81 -18.54 -0.59
C PRO A 190 7.64 -17.07 -0.17
N ALA A 191 7.39 -16.18 -1.13
CA ALA A 191 7.33 -14.74 -0.89
C ALA A 191 6.32 -14.35 0.20
N TRP A 192 5.15 -14.98 0.25
CA TRP A 192 4.11 -14.69 1.24
C TRP A 192 4.55 -15.04 2.68
N ILE A 193 5.25 -16.16 2.88
CA ILE A 193 5.81 -16.52 4.20
C ILE A 193 6.93 -15.54 4.56
N THR A 194 7.79 -15.19 3.62
CA THR A 194 8.88 -14.22 3.82
C THR A 194 8.31 -12.88 4.32
N ILE A 195 7.23 -12.39 3.74
CA ILE A 195 6.59 -11.13 4.14
C ILE A 195 6.10 -11.22 5.59
N VAL A 196 5.35 -12.27 5.92
CA VAL A 196 4.82 -12.49 7.28
C VAL A 196 5.96 -12.57 8.30
N CYS A 197 6.98 -13.40 8.02
CA CYS A 197 8.13 -13.56 8.89
C CYS A 197 8.93 -12.27 9.06
N CYS A 198 9.13 -11.50 7.99
CA CYS A 198 9.83 -10.22 8.07
C CYS A 198 9.08 -9.21 8.94
N ILE A 199 7.77 -9.11 8.80
CA ILE A 199 6.98 -8.13 9.55
C ILE A 199 6.95 -8.51 11.04
N PHE A 200 6.44 -9.70 11.36
CA PHE A 200 6.35 -10.13 12.77
C PHE A 200 7.71 -10.31 13.41
N GLY A 201 8.70 -10.83 12.67
CA GLY A 201 10.07 -10.96 13.14
C GLY A 201 10.70 -9.61 13.47
N THR A 202 10.52 -8.62 12.60
CA THR A 202 11.02 -7.25 12.84
C THR A 202 10.34 -6.63 14.07
N ILE A 203 9.03 -6.80 14.23
CA ILE A 203 8.28 -6.31 15.40
C ILE A 203 8.82 -6.97 16.68
N LEU A 204 8.96 -8.28 16.68
CA LEU A 204 9.46 -9.04 17.85
C LEU A 204 10.89 -8.62 18.22
N ILE A 205 11.80 -8.55 17.24
CA ILE A 205 13.19 -8.14 17.47
C ILE A 205 13.22 -6.70 18.02
N THR A 206 12.44 -5.78 17.42
CA THR A 206 12.36 -4.39 17.90
C THR A 206 11.84 -4.35 19.34
N TYR A 207 10.80 -5.11 19.67
CA TYR A 207 10.25 -5.19 21.02
C TYR A 207 11.29 -5.68 22.05
N PHE A 208 12.05 -6.73 21.73
CA PHE A 208 13.10 -7.23 22.59
C PHE A 208 14.24 -6.24 22.78
N LEU A 209 14.65 -5.56 21.70
CA LEU A 209 15.70 -4.53 21.75
C LEU A 209 15.24 -3.29 22.53
N TYR A 210 13.97 -2.90 22.39
CA TYR A 210 13.38 -1.83 23.18
C TYR A 210 13.34 -2.19 24.68
N LYS A 211 12.91 -3.42 25.03
CA LYS A 211 12.90 -3.90 26.42
C LYS A 211 14.29 -3.92 27.04
N LYS A 212 15.32 -4.20 26.22
CA LYS A 212 16.75 -4.14 26.65
C LYS A 212 17.33 -2.73 26.61
N LYS A 213 16.55 -1.67 26.33
CA LYS A 213 16.98 -0.26 26.21
C LYS A 213 18.07 0.00 25.17
N LEU A 214 18.23 -0.90 24.20
CA LEU A 214 19.24 -0.78 23.11
C LEU A 214 18.74 0.12 21.98
N ILE A 215 17.42 0.30 21.87
CA ILE A 215 16.77 1.21 20.91
C ILE A 215 15.80 2.10 21.72
N LYS A 216 15.83 3.41 21.39
CA LYS A 216 14.87 4.40 21.88
C LYS A 216 13.74 4.54 20.88
#